data_5b78df86d096339a5002b76249749608
#
_entry.id   5b78df86d096339a5002b76249749608
#
_cell.length_a   1.000
_cell.length_b   1.000
_cell.length_c   1.000
_cell.angle_alpha   90.00
_cell.angle_beta   90.00
_cell.angle_gamma   90.00
#
_symmetry.space_group_name_H-M   'P 1'
#
loop_
_entity.id
_entity.type
_entity.pdbx_description
1 polymer ?
#
loop_
_entity_poly.entity_id
_entity_poly.type
_entity_poly.pdbx_seq_one_letter_code
_entity_poly.pdbx_strand_id
1 'polypeptide(L)'
;MVEERDGWFVVNVKDARWFGNSAFGKVCNFERPDEPFPQIGIHIFVLEPGKPNCRYHREEAQEDLLVLSGRCLLLVNDEERILETWDFVHFPAGVTHVVVGIDGPPCAVLFIGHRANPEVLFYPEDALARRYGAESPQPTPDPEVAYADVKKREPVKAPVWPPR
;
A
#
# COMPACT_ATOMS: atom_id res chain seq x y z
N MET A 1 -19.04 -5.11 12.27
CA MET A 1 -19.78 -6.39 12.05
C MET A 1 -19.73 -6.69 10.56
N VAL A 2 -19.39 -7.92 10.17
CA VAL A 2 -19.43 -8.35 8.77
C VAL A 2 -20.79 -8.98 8.52
N GLU A 3 -21.55 -8.48 7.56
CA GLU A 3 -22.79 -9.10 7.08
C GLU A 3 -22.47 -9.89 5.80
N GLU A 4 -22.83 -11.16 5.79
CA GLU A 4 -22.53 -12.09 4.71
C GLU A 4 -23.78 -12.80 4.23
N ARG A 5 -23.97 -12.86 2.89
CA ARG A 5 -25.04 -13.61 2.22
C ARG A 5 -24.61 -14.00 0.82
N ASP A 6 -24.85 -15.24 0.43
CA ASP A 6 -24.79 -15.71 -0.98
C ASP A 6 -23.55 -15.25 -1.78
N GLY A 7 -22.35 -15.26 -1.16
CA GLY A 7 -21.10 -14.93 -1.84
C GLY A 7 -20.76 -13.44 -1.88
N TRP A 8 -21.58 -12.53 -1.30
CA TRP A 8 -21.22 -11.14 -1.08
C TRP A 8 -21.21 -10.83 0.43
N PHE A 9 -20.48 -9.77 0.79
CA PHE A 9 -20.43 -9.29 2.17
C PHE A 9 -20.31 -7.77 2.24
N VAL A 10 -20.69 -7.23 3.39
CA VAL A 10 -20.47 -5.83 3.74
C VAL A 10 -19.61 -5.77 4.99
N VAL A 11 -18.53 -4.99 4.91
CA VAL A 11 -17.68 -4.71 6.05
C VAL A 11 -17.36 -3.21 6.10
N ASN A 12 -17.54 -2.61 7.27
CA ASN A 12 -17.08 -1.24 7.47
C ASN A 12 -15.56 -1.26 7.70
N VAL A 13 -14.82 -0.29 7.15
CA VAL A 13 -13.37 -0.19 7.25
C VAL A 13 -12.85 -0.26 8.69
N LYS A 14 -13.61 0.25 9.67
CA LYS A 14 -13.27 0.16 11.10
C LYS A 14 -13.36 -1.26 11.67
N ASP A 15 -14.15 -2.13 11.03
CA ASP A 15 -14.36 -3.52 11.43
C ASP A 15 -13.56 -4.51 10.55
N ALA A 16 -12.87 -4.01 9.53
CA ALA A 16 -12.02 -4.80 8.65
C ALA A 16 -10.71 -5.20 9.36
N ARG A 17 -9.95 -6.06 8.72
CA ARG A 17 -8.67 -6.54 9.25
C ARG A 17 -7.57 -5.55 8.96
N TRP A 18 -6.89 -5.09 10.00
CA TRP A 18 -5.76 -4.17 9.90
C TRP A 18 -4.46 -4.82 10.31
N PHE A 19 -3.40 -4.51 9.58
CA PHE A 19 -2.04 -5.00 9.82
C PHE A 19 -1.06 -3.83 9.80
N GLY A 20 0.01 -3.95 10.57
CA GLY A 20 1.06 -2.94 10.63
C GLY A 20 2.37 -3.47 11.18
N ASN A 21 3.43 -2.71 10.98
CA ASN A 21 4.74 -2.89 11.60
C ASN A 21 5.40 -1.53 11.85
N SER A 22 6.64 -1.52 12.35
CA SER A 22 7.35 -0.27 12.64
C SER A 22 7.91 0.44 11.39
N ALA A 23 8.04 -0.24 10.26
CA ALA A 23 8.66 0.29 9.04
C ALA A 23 7.65 0.97 8.12
N PHE A 24 6.45 0.40 7.99
CA PHE A 24 5.46 0.81 6.99
C PHE A 24 4.16 1.30 7.63
N GLY A 25 3.36 2.00 6.85
CA GLY A 25 1.99 2.37 7.21
C GLY A 25 1.11 1.16 7.49
N LYS A 26 -0.01 1.41 8.17
CA LYS A 26 -1.02 0.37 8.42
C LYS A 26 -1.78 0.06 7.14
N VAL A 27 -2.14 -1.20 6.96
CA VAL A 27 -2.90 -1.67 5.80
C VAL A 27 -4.19 -2.35 6.25
N CYS A 28 -5.29 -1.99 5.62
CA CYS A 28 -6.58 -2.65 5.74
C CYS A 28 -6.70 -3.70 4.63
N ASN A 29 -7.01 -4.94 5.02
CA ASN A 29 -7.32 -6.01 4.10
C ASN A 29 -8.80 -6.39 4.22
N PHE A 30 -9.54 -6.30 3.12
CA PHE A 30 -10.96 -6.66 3.03
C PHE A 30 -11.19 -8.14 2.75
N GLU A 31 -10.16 -8.83 2.27
CA GLU A 31 -10.22 -10.24 1.92
C GLU A 31 -10.28 -11.13 3.15
N ARG A 32 -10.91 -12.28 3.01
CA ARG A 32 -10.82 -13.35 4.00
C ARG A 32 -9.46 -14.04 3.94
N PRO A 33 -8.98 -14.64 5.04
CA PRO A 33 -7.67 -15.30 5.06
C PRO A 33 -7.48 -16.35 3.98
N ASP A 34 -8.53 -17.11 3.71
CA ASP A 34 -8.50 -18.29 2.83
C ASP A 34 -9.22 -18.07 1.49
N GLU A 35 -9.73 -16.85 1.27
CA GLU A 35 -10.52 -16.50 0.08
C GLU A 35 -10.06 -15.14 -0.50
N PRO A 36 -8.90 -15.07 -1.14
CA PRO A 36 -8.45 -13.85 -1.80
C PRO A 36 -9.33 -13.52 -3.00
N PHE A 37 -9.51 -12.24 -3.28
CA PHE A 37 -10.19 -11.83 -4.51
C PHE A 37 -9.40 -12.29 -5.74
N PRO A 38 -10.03 -12.97 -6.69
CA PRO A 38 -9.28 -13.67 -7.73
C PRO A 38 -8.69 -12.76 -8.81
N GLN A 39 -9.22 -11.54 -8.99
CA GLN A 39 -8.88 -10.66 -10.11
C GLN A 39 -8.17 -9.39 -9.69
N ILE A 40 -8.54 -8.83 -8.55
CA ILE A 40 -8.00 -7.56 -8.06
C ILE A 40 -7.65 -7.64 -6.57
N GLY A 41 -6.56 -6.98 -6.17
CA GLY A 41 -6.26 -6.65 -4.78
C GLY A 41 -6.86 -5.28 -4.45
N ILE A 42 -7.49 -5.14 -3.28
CA ILE A 42 -8.03 -3.87 -2.80
C ILE A 42 -7.55 -3.65 -1.38
N HIS A 43 -6.82 -2.56 -1.16
CA HIS A 43 -6.23 -2.23 0.12
C HIS A 43 -6.43 -0.76 0.46
N ILE A 44 -6.61 -0.45 1.74
CA ILE A 44 -6.48 0.93 2.24
C ILE A 44 -5.23 0.99 3.10
N PHE A 45 -4.35 1.92 2.79
CA PHE A 45 -3.22 2.25 3.64
C PHE A 45 -3.51 3.51 4.44
N VAL A 46 -3.12 3.51 5.71
CA VAL A 46 -3.03 4.73 6.54
C VAL A 46 -1.57 4.98 6.83
N LEU A 47 -1.08 6.10 6.32
CA LEU A 47 0.33 6.48 6.32
C LEU A 47 0.56 7.59 7.35
N GLU A 48 1.22 7.27 8.43
CA GLU A 48 1.75 8.23 9.39
C GLU A 48 2.96 8.97 8.79
N PRO A 49 3.33 10.16 9.25
CA PRO A 49 4.49 10.88 8.76
C PRO A 49 5.76 10.02 8.67
N GLY A 50 6.43 10.05 7.53
CA GLY A 50 7.64 9.29 7.24
C GLY A 50 7.43 7.80 7.00
N LYS A 51 6.18 7.30 6.95
CA LYS A 51 5.91 5.88 6.70
C LYS A 51 5.51 5.64 5.25
N PRO A 52 6.28 4.83 4.49
CA PRO A 52 5.86 4.34 3.17
C PRO A 52 4.77 3.28 3.30
N ASN A 53 3.98 3.10 2.22
CA ASN A 53 3.01 2.00 2.14
C ASN A 53 3.70 0.63 1.97
N CYS A 54 4.79 0.59 1.23
CA CYS A 54 5.56 -0.62 0.90
C CYS A 54 6.99 -0.25 0.52
N ARG A 55 7.76 -1.19 -0.04
CA ARG A 55 9.02 -0.92 -0.74
C ARG A 55 8.75 -0.26 -2.08
N TYR A 56 9.65 0.62 -2.52
CA TYR A 56 9.66 1.17 -3.87
C TYR A 56 9.83 0.04 -4.87
N HIS A 57 8.86 -0.14 -5.77
CA HIS A 57 8.83 -1.27 -6.67
C HIS A 57 8.06 -0.95 -7.96
N ARG A 58 8.23 -1.81 -8.94
CA ARG A 58 7.35 -1.90 -10.10
C ARG A 58 6.78 -3.31 -10.20
N GLU A 59 5.62 -3.40 -10.77
CA GLU A 59 4.99 -4.67 -11.13
C GLU A 59 4.55 -4.64 -12.59
N GLU A 60 4.50 -5.83 -13.22
CA GLU A 60 4.04 -6.01 -14.61
C GLU A 60 2.51 -6.12 -14.68
N ALA A 61 1.82 -5.39 -13.82
CA ALA A 61 0.38 -5.29 -13.74
C ALA A 61 -0.03 -3.83 -13.54
N GLN A 62 -1.29 -3.52 -13.83
CA GLN A 62 -1.86 -2.21 -13.53
C GLN A 62 -2.13 -2.09 -12.03
N GLU A 63 -1.79 -0.94 -11.46
CA GLU A 63 -2.25 -0.53 -10.14
C GLU A 63 -2.79 0.90 -10.20
N ASP A 64 -3.81 1.18 -9.41
CA ASP A 64 -4.41 2.51 -9.31
C ASP A 64 -4.50 2.92 -7.84
N LEU A 65 -4.39 4.20 -7.56
CA LEU A 65 -4.63 4.73 -6.22
C LEU A 65 -5.59 5.92 -6.23
N LEU A 66 -6.31 6.07 -5.12
CA LEU A 66 -7.11 7.26 -4.83
C LEU A 66 -6.80 7.72 -3.40
N VAL A 67 -6.46 8.99 -3.23
CA VAL A 67 -6.29 9.59 -1.91
C VAL A 67 -7.66 9.82 -1.28
N LEU A 68 -7.97 9.12 -0.20
CA LEU A 68 -9.24 9.21 0.52
C LEU A 68 -9.29 10.37 1.52
N SER A 69 -8.16 10.67 2.16
CA SER A 69 -8.02 11.80 3.10
C SER A 69 -6.57 12.16 3.34
N GLY A 70 -6.33 13.42 3.67
CA GLY A 70 -5.00 13.93 3.98
C GLY A 70 -4.15 14.20 2.76
N ARG A 71 -2.83 14.20 2.96
CA ARG A 71 -1.81 14.46 1.92
C ARG A 71 -0.70 13.44 2.06
N CYS A 72 -0.10 13.05 0.95
CA CYS A 72 1.04 12.15 0.93
C CYS A 72 2.02 12.51 -0.19
N LEU A 73 3.20 11.92 -0.13
CA LEU A 73 4.21 12.03 -1.17
C LEU A 73 4.17 10.76 -2.03
N LEU A 74 4.01 10.92 -3.32
CA LEU A 74 4.23 9.89 -4.32
C LEU A 74 5.66 10.01 -4.83
N LEU A 75 6.42 8.91 -4.77
CA LEU A 75 7.65 8.72 -5.54
C LEU A 75 7.30 7.90 -6.75
N VAL A 76 7.60 8.38 -7.95
CA VAL A 76 7.27 7.72 -9.22
C VAL A 76 8.34 8.01 -10.25
N ASN A 77 9.01 6.96 -10.77
CA ASN A 77 10.05 7.09 -11.81
C ASN A 77 11.04 8.25 -11.54
N ASP A 78 11.66 8.27 -10.35
CA ASP A 78 12.62 9.28 -9.89
C ASP A 78 12.05 10.70 -9.67
N GLU A 79 10.72 10.87 -9.70
CA GLU A 79 10.04 12.13 -9.40
C GLU A 79 9.33 12.10 -8.05
N GLU A 80 9.21 13.26 -7.42
CA GLU A 80 8.42 13.51 -6.22
C GLU A 80 7.15 14.29 -6.58
N ARG A 81 5.99 13.82 -6.11
CA ARG A 81 4.69 14.48 -6.29
C ARG A 81 3.91 14.50 -4.99
N ILE A 82 3.45 15.67 -4.55
CA ILE A 82 2.48 15.75 -3.46
C ILE A 82 1.11 15.43 -4.01
N LEU A 83 0.42 14.50 -3.35
CA LEU A 83 -0.97 14.17 -3.60
C LEU A 83 -1.84 14.68 -2.46
N GLU A 84 -3.05 15.09 -2.81
CA GLU A 84 -4.08 15.59 -1.90
C GLU A 84 -5.36 14.76 -2.00
N THR A 85 -6.25 14.93 -1.02
CA THR A 85 -7.54 14.24 -1.00
C THR A 85 -8.26 14.36 -2.36
N TRP A 86 -8.68 13.22 -2.90
CA TRP A 86 -9.34 13.00 -4.19
C TRP A 86 -8.41 13.00 -5.41
N ASP A 87 -7.10 13.13 -5.24
CA ASP A 87 -6.18 12.83 -6.33
C ASP A 87 -6.21 11.35 -6.68
N PHE A 88 -6.35 11.07 -7.97
CA PHE A 88 -6.29 9.74 -8.55
C PHE A 88 -5.00 9.57 -9.35
N VAL A 89 -4.33 8.45 -9.18
CA VAL A 89 -3.14 8.11 -9.95
C VAL A 89 -3.31 6.73 -10.59
N HIS A 90 -2.97 6.65 -11.86
CA HIS A 90 -2.94 5.42 -12.64
C HIS A 90 -1.49 5.00 -12.89
N PHE A 91 -1.14 3.80 -12.51
CA PHE A 91 0.15 3.16 -12.80
C PHE A 91 -0.04 2.04 -13.83
N PRO A 92 0.34 2.27 -15.11
CA PRO A 92 0.46 1.14 -16.03
C PRO A 92 1.57 0.19 -15.59
N ALA A 93 1.56 -1.03 -16.12
CA ALA A 93 2.62 -2.02 -15.89
C ALA A 93 4.01 -1.43 -16.08
N GLY A 94 4.94 -1.76 -15.19
CA GLY A 94 6.33 -1.33 -15.23
C GLY A 94 6.65 0.04 -14.64
N VAL A 95 5.64 0.79 -14.16
CA VAL A 95 5.89 2.09 -13.48
C VAL A 95 6.34 1.85 -12.05
N THR A 96 7.54 2.32 -11.72
CA THR A 96 8.10 2.18 -10.36
C THR A 96 7.53 3.26 -9.45
N HIS A 97 6.98 2.87 -8.30
CA HIS A 97 6.34 3.83 -7.38
C HIS A 97 6.33 3.38 -5.92
N VAL A 98 6.06 4.32 -5.03
CA VAL A 98 5.71 4.15 -3.61
C VAL A 98 5.05 5.41 -3.09
N VAL A 99 4.19 5.29 -2.09
CA VAL A 99 3.57 6.44 -1.42
C VAL A 99 4.05 6.52 0.02
N VAL A 100 4.39 7.74 0.46
CA VAL A 100 4.95 8.01 1.79
C VAL A 100 4.08 9.04 2.50
N GLY A 101 3.80 8.82 3.79
CA GLY A 101 3.16 9.81 4.65
C GLY A 101 4.09 11.03 4.84
N ILE A 102 3.53 12.22 4.78
CA ILE A 102 4.25 13.49 5.03
C ILE A 102 3.82 14.13 6.34
N ASP A 103 4.49 15.19 6.73
CA ASP A 103 4.18 15.93 7.96
C ASP A 103 2.72 16.39 7.98
N GLY A 104 2.07 16.22 9.13
CA GLY A 104 0.68 16.53 9.36
C GLY A 104 -0.14 15.34 9.82
N PRO A 105 -1.46 15.38 9.66
CA PRO A 105 -2.33 14.22 9.94
C PRO A 105 -2.00 13.03 9.03
N PRO A 106 -2.23 11.79 9.49
CA PRO A 106 -2.05 10.62 8.64
C PRO A 106 -2.89 10.69 7.36
N CYS A 107 -2.32 10.24 6.26
CA CYS A 107 -3.01 10.13 4.98
C CYS A 107 -3.65 8.75 4.82
N ALA A 108 -4.83 8.69 4.22
CA ALA A 108 -5.46 7.43 3.81
C ALA A 108 -5.50 7.33 2.29
N VAL A 109 -5.00 6.24 1.74
CA VAL A 109 -5.00 5.96 0.29
C VAL A 109 -5.61 4.59 0.00
N LEU A 110 -6.47 4.54 -1.00
CA LEU A 110 -7.02 3.30 -1.56
C LEU A 110 -6.12 2.85 -2.71
N PHE A 111 -5.67 1.61 -2.69
CA PHE A 111 -4.99 0.95 -3.79
C PHE A 111 -5.86 -0.16 -4.38
N ILE A 112 -5.86 -0.26 -5.70
CA ILE A 112 -6.53 -1.30 -6.47
C ILE A 112 -5.53 -1.81 -7.50
N GLY A 113 -5.05 -3.05 -7.32
CA GLY A 113 -4.08 -3.68 -8.21
C GLY A 113 -4.68 -4.89 -8.93
N HIS A 114 -4.36 -5.08 -10.19
CA HIS A 114 -4.68 -6.30 -10.92
C HIS A 114 -3.80 -7.45 -10.42
N ARG A 115 -4.39 -8.61 -10.15
CA ARG A 115 -3.65 -9.82 -9.76
C ARG A 115 -3.19 -10.57 -11.00
N ALA A 116 -1.95 -10.33 -11.40
CA ALA A 116 -1.31 -11.13 -12.44
C ALA A 116 -0.91 -12.51 -11.89
N ASN A 117 -0.95 -13.53 -12.77
CA ASN A 117 -0.47 -14.86 -12.42
C ASN A 117 0.39 -15.42 -13.59
N PRO A 118 1.71 -15.57 -13.41
CA PRO A 118 2.47 -15.21 -12.20
C PRO A 118 2.55 -13.70 -11.98
N GLU A 119 2.65 -13.30 -10.72
CA GLU A 119 2.99 -11.93 -10.34
C GLU A 119 4.48 -11.67 -10.64
N VAL A 120 4.78 -10.57 -11.32
CA VAL A 120 6.15 -10.18 -11.65
C VAL A 120 6.43 -8.83 -11.02
N LEU A 121 7.30 -8.85 -10.02
CA LEU A 121 7.73 -7.69 -9.25
C LEU A 121 9.22 -7.41 -9.45
N PHE A 122 9.64 -6.17 -9.26
CA PHE A 122 11.03 -5.81 -9.14
C PHE A 122 11.20 -4.61 -8.20
N TYR A 123 12.14 -4.74 -7.27
CA TYR A 123 12.52 -3.73 -6.29
C TYR A 123 13.90 -3.17 -6.69
N PRO A 124 13.98 -2.01 -7.33
CA PRO A 124 15.25 -1.43 -7.76
C PRO A 124 16.02 -0.81 -6.59
N GLU A 125 17.29 -0.61 -6.76
CA GLU A 125 18.06 0.35 -5.97
C GLU A 125 17.66 1.77 -6.38
N ASP A 126 17.38 2.63 -5.40
CA ASP A 126 16.94 4.00 -5.66
C ASP A 126 17.29 4.93 -4.50
N ALA A 127 18.07 5.99 -4.79
CA ALA A 127 18.55 6.93 -3.78
C ALA A 127 17.42 7.79 -3.19
N LEU A 128 16.37 8.05 -3.99
CA LEU A 128 15.21 8.81 -3.52
C LEU A 128 14.36 7.96 -2.56
N ALA A 129 14.08 6.72 -2.93
CA ALA A 129 13.38 5.77 -2.07
C ALA A 129 14.12 5.52 -0.75
N ARG A 130 15.48 5.47 -0.80
CA ARG A 130 16.34 5.35 0.41
C ARG A 130 16.12 6.48 1.39
N ARG A 131 15.97 7.72 0.92
CA ARG A 131 15.72 8.89 1.78
C ARG A 131 14.44 8.76 2.60
N TYR A 132 13.47 8.00 2.11
CA TYR A 132 12.16 7.79 2.73
C TYR A 132 12.00 6.40 3.38
N GLY A 133 13.08 5.63 3.46
CA GLY A 133 13.04 4.29 4.07
C GLY A 133 12.24 3.25 3.26
N ALA A 134 12.02 3.54 1.97
CA ALA A 134 11.26 2.68 1.06
C ALA A 134 12.12 1.79 0.16
N GLU A 135 13.45 1.94 0.20
CA GLU A 135 14.35 1.12 -0.61
C GLU A 135 14.45 -0.31 -0.10
N SER A 136 14.55 -1.28 -1.01
CA SER A 136 14.93 -2.67 -0.69
C SER A 136 16.40 -2.74 -0.26
N PRO A 137 16.80 -3.68 0.63
CA PRO A 137 18.22 -3.88 1.01
C PRO A 137 19.15 -4.14 -0.16
N GLN A 138 18.64 -4.71 -1.25
CA GLN A 138 19.32 -4.93 -2.53
C GLN A 138 18.30 -5.00 -3.67
N PRO A 139 18.69 -4.73 -4.91
CA PRO A 139 17.83 -4.92 -6.07
C PRO A 139 17.43 -6.39 -6.21
N THR A 140 16.12 -6.65 -6.35
CA THR A 140 15.62 -8.04 -6.38
C THR A 140 14.21 -8.13 -6.97
N PRO A 141 13.86 -9.23 -7.66
CA PRO A 141 12.48 -9.56 -7.98
C PRO A 141 11.76 -10.32 -6.84
N ASP A 142 12.48 -10.71 -5.78
CA ASP A 142 11.96 -11.56 -4.71
C ASP A 142 11.49 -10.72 -3.51
N PRO A 143 10.17 -10.73 -3.19
CA PRO A 143 9.64 -10.04 -2.01
C PRO A 143 10.26 -10.47 -0.69
N GLU A 144 10.65 -11.74 -0.54
CA GLU A 144 11.27 -12.22 0.71
C GLU A 144 12.62 -11.54 0.94
N VAL A 145 13.38 -11.32 -0.13
CA VAL A 145 14.65 -10.57 -0.09
C VAL A 145 14.41 -9.09 0.13
N ALA A 146 13.42 -8.51 -0.57
CA ALA A 146 13.11 -7.08 -0.47
C ALA A 146 12.67 -6.65 0.94
N TYR A 147 12.06 -7.55 1.69
CA TYR A 147 11.55 -7.29 3.05
C TYR A 147 12.34 -8.01 4.15
N ALA A 148 13.54 -8.57 3.86
CA ALA A 148 14.32 -9.38 4.79
C ALA A 148 14.77 -8.61 6.06
N ASP A 149 14.93 -7.29 5.96
CA ASP A 149 15.38 -6.40 7.04
C ASP A 149 14.25 -5.84 7.91
N VAL A 150 13.00 -6.15 7.61
CA VAL A 150 11.83 -5.65 8.35
C VAL A 150 10.98 -6.79 8.92
N LYS A 151 10.36 -6.53 10.06
CA LYS A 151 9.42 -7.49 10.64
C LYS A 151 8.15 -7.60 9.78
N LYS A 152 7.61 -8.79 9.68
CA LYS A 152 6.29 -9.01 9.06
C LYS A 152 5.24 -8.13 9.75
N ARG A 153 4.25 -7.72 8.99
CA ARG A 153 3.09 -7.00 9.54
C ARG A 153 2.29 -7.93 10.46
N GLU A 154 1.86 -7.40 11.58
CA GLU A 154 1.05 -8.10 12.57
C GLU A 154 -0.34 -7.46 12.66
N PRO A 155 -1.36 -8.19 13.14
CA PRO A 155 -2.68 -7.62 13.38
C PRO A 155 -2.61 -6.43 14.34
N VAL A 156 -3.24 -5.33 13.96
CA VAL A 156 -3.32 -4.09 14.75
C VAL A 156 -4.76 -3.60 14.84
N LYS A 157 -5.04 -2.72 15.79
CA LYS A 157 -6.34 -2.03 15.83
C LYS A 157 -6.50 -1.12 14.61
N ALA A 158 -7.74 -1.08 14.10
CA ALA A 158 -8.12 -0.11 13.09
C ALA A 158 -7.75 1.32 13.56
N PRO A 159 -7.20 2.16 12.69
CA PRO A 159 -7.01 3.58 13.01
C PRO A 159 -8.38 4.27 13.20
N VAL A 160 -8.38 5.43 13.83
CA VAL A 160 -9.57 6.30 13.85
C VAL A 160 -9.89 6.68 12.42
N TRP A 161 -11.15 6.58 12.03
CA TRP A 161 -11.57 6.84 10.67
C TRP A 161 -12.54 8.03 10.58
N PRO A 162 -12.37 8.95 9.62
CA PRO A 162 -11.15 9.14 8.81
C PRO A 162 -9.96 9.50 9.68
N PRO A 163 -8.71 9.20 9.24
CA PRO A 163 -7.51 9.56 9.98
C PRO A 163 -7.44 11.08 10.23
N ARG A 164 -7.01 11.46 11.43
CA ARG A 164 -6.92 12.87 11.87
C ARG A 164 -5.55 13.14 12.48
#